data_d935ae3ca6edc09759625d824f8afd4b
#
_entry.id   d935ae3ca6edc09759625d824f8afd4b
#
_cell.length_a   1.000
_cell.length_b   1.000
_cell.length_c   1.000
_cell.angle_alpha   90.00
_cell.angle_beta   90.00
_cell.angle_gamma   90.00
#
_symmetry.space_group_name_H-M   'P 1'
#
loop_
_entity.id
_entity.type
_entity.pdbx_description
1 polymer ?
#
loop_
_entity_poly.entity_id
_entity_poly.type
_entity_poly.pdbx_seq_one_letter_code
_entity_poly.pdbx_strand_id
1 'polypeptide(L)'
;MDAVFGTNLAWGASFSLLGVALMVVGFGALDLVTPGRLRQLVWVDNNRNAMILTTSMVVGIAFVLVASVVDTVTLVLWKALLYTLAYVVLTIAVMMWSFVLIDWLTPGKLGTILLENDAHPAGWISAAVFVGVAAMIGTL
;
A
#
# COMPACT_ATOMS: atom_id res chain seq x y z
N MET A 1 25.08 -16.85 18.47
CA MET A 1 24.92 -16.77 17.00
C MET A 1 23.67 -17.49 16.53
N ASP A 2 23.53 -18.76 16.86
CA ASP A 2 22.38 -19.54 16.38
C ASP A 2 21.04 -19.01 16.90
N ALA A 3 20.99 -18.53 18.15
CA ALA A 3 19.78 -17.97 18.74
C ALA A 3 19.37 -16.66 18.03
N VAL A 4 20.34 -15.81 17.70
CA VAL A 4 20.09 -14.54 16.99
C VAL A 4 19.64 -14.84 15.57
N PHE A 5 20.27 -15.78 14.90
CA PHE A 5 19.91 -16.20 13.54
C PHE A 5 18.49 -16.76 13.50
N GLY A 6 18.15 -17.65 14.43
CA GLY A 6 16.81 -18.22 14.52
C GLY A 6 15.75 -17.16 14.79
N THR A 7 16.02 -16.21 15.67
CA THR A 7 15.11 -15.10 15.96
C THR A 7 14.92 -14.22 14.73
N ASN A 8 15.99 -13.89 14.02
CA ASN A 8 15.91 -13.09 12.81
C ASN A 8 15.13 -13.80 11.71
N LEU A 9 15.31 -15.10 11.57
CA LEU A 9 14.52 -15.89 10.61
C LEU A 9 13.03 -15.86 10.94
N ALA A 10 12.69 -16.04 12.23
CA ALA A 10 11.30 -16.02 12.67
C ALA A 10 10.65 -14.66 12.39
N TRP A 11 11.34 -13.58 12.71
CA TRP A 11 10.86 -12.21 12.44
C TRP A 11 10.73 -11.96 10.94
N GLY A 12 11.76 -12.31 10.18
CA GLY A 12 11.77 -12.13 8.73
C GLY A 12 10.65 -12.89 8.05
N ALA A 13 10.47 -14.15 8.40
CA ALA A 13 9.41 -14.98 7.83
C ALA A 13 8.02 -14.44 8.20
N SER A 14 7.82 -14.10 9.49
CA SER A 14 6.53 -13.59 9.97
C SER A 14 6.16 -12.26 9.32
N PHE A 15 7.09 -11.31 9.27
CA PHE A 15 6.85 -10.01 8.66
C PHE A 15 6.68 -10.11 7.14
N SER A 16 7.41 -11.01 6.49
CA SER A 16 7.27 -11.21 5.05
C SER A 16 5.90 -11.76 4.69
N LEU A 17 5.43 -12.76 5.42
CA LEU A 17 4.11 -13.34 5.19
C LEU A 17 3.00 -12.33 5.48
N LEU A 18 3.10 -11.62 6.60
CA LEU A 18 2.14 -10.57 6.93
C LEU A 18 2.18 -9.46 5.89
N GLY A 19 3.37 -9.05 5.47
CA GLY A 19 3.55 -7.98 4.49
C GLY A 19 2.90 -8.31 3.15
N VAL A 20 3.15 -9.51 2.63
CA VAL A 20 2.54 -9.93 1.36
C VAL A 20 1.02 -10.00 1.50
N ALA A 21 0.52 -10.54 2.61
CA ALA A 21 -0.92 -10.60 2.86
C ALA A 21 -1.54 -9.20 2.88
N LEU A 22 -0.88 -8.24 3.54
CA LEU A 22 -1.34 -6.86 3.61
C LEU A 22 -1.27 -6.14 2.27
N MET A 23 -0.26 -6.44 1.44
CA MET A 23 -0.19 -5.92 0.08
C MET A 23 -1.37 -6.42 -0.76
N VAL A 24 -1.75 -7.68 -0.61
CA VAL A 24 -2.93 -8.24 -1.28
C VAL A 24 -4.21 -7.56 -0.79
N VAL A 25 -4.32 -7.33 0.51
CA VAL A 25 -5.46 -6.59 1.08
C VAL A 25 -5.51 -5.16 0.52
N GLY A 26 -4.36 -4.50 0.42
CA GLY A 26 -4.28 -3.16 -0.16
C GLY A 26 -4.71 -3.14 -1.62
N PHE A 27 -4.28 -4.13 -2.40
CA PHE A 27 -4.71 -4.29 -3.78
C PHE A 27 -6.23 -4.45 -3.87
N GLY A 28 -6.80 -5.27 -3.01
CA GLY A 28 -8.25 -5.45 -2.93
C GLY A 28 -8.99 -4.17 -2.55
N ALA A 29 -8.44 -3.39 -1.62
CA ALA A 29 -9.02 -2.12 -1.23
C ALA A 29 -9.01 -1.13 -2.40
N LEU A 30 -7.90 -1.05 -3.13
CA LEU A 30 -7.81 -0.20 -4.32
C LEU A 30 -8.79 -0.65 -5.40
N ASP A 31 -8.96 -1.96 -5.56
CA ASP A 31 -9.93 -2.52 -6.51
C ASP A 31 -11.35 -2.07 -6.17
N LEU A 32 -11.70 -1.99 -4.89
CA LEU A 32 -13.03 -1.56 -4.46
C LEU A 32 -13.33 -0.11 -4.81
N VAL A 33 -12.34 0.76 -4.77
CA VAL A 33 -12.53 2.20 -5.07
C VAL A 33 -12.28 2.54 -6.52
N THR A 34 -11.76 1.61 -7.32
CA THR A 34 -11.50 1.81 -8.74
C THR A 34 -12.65 1.22 -9.55
N PRO A 35 -13.22 1.95 -10.53
CA PRO A 35 -14.25 1.36 -11.42
C PRO A 35 -13.65 0.26 -12.26
N GLY A 36 -14.38 -0.84 -12.41
CA GLY A 36 -13.92 -2.02 -13.12
C GLY A 36 -13.07 -2.90 -12.23
N ARG A 37 -12.36 -3.85 -12.84
CA ARG A 37 -11.50 -4.78 -12.11
C ARG A 37 -10.05 -4.33 -12.19
N LEU A 38 -9.48 -3.95 -11.07
CA LEU A 38 -8.08 -3.54 -11.01
C LEU A 38 -7.15 -4.64 -11.52
N ARG A 39 -7.43 -5.87 -11.16
CA ARG A 39 -6.67 -7.04 -11.61
C ARG A 39 -6.59 -7.10 -13.13
N GLN A 40 -7.71 -6.91 -13.81
CA GLN A 40 -7.76 -6.91 -15.27
C GLN A 40 -7.03 -5.71 -15.86
N LEU A 41 -7.20 -4.53 -15.28
CA LEU A 41 -6.54 -3.30 -15.74
C LEU A 41 -5.02 -3.42 -15.67
N VAL A 42 -4.50 -4.00 -14.59
CA VAL A 42 -3.06 -4.13 -14.38
C VAL A 42 -2.46 -5.26 -15.23
N TRP A 43 -3.08 -6.45 -15.18
CA TRP A 43 -2.46 -7.65 -15.71
C TRP A 43 -2.82 -7.95 -17.16
N VAL A 44 -4.00 -7.56 -17.62
CA VAL A 44 -4.51 -7.86 -18.95
C VAL A 44 -4.44 -6.64 -19.86
N ASP A 45 -5.03 -5.53 -19.41
CA ASP A 45 -5.13 -4.31 -20.21
C ASP A 45 -3.89 -3.44 -20.16
N ASN A 46 -2.97 -3.72 -19.22
CA ASN A 46 -1.72 -2.97 -19.03
C ASN A 46 -1.98 -1.46 -18.92
N ASN A 47 -3.02 -1.09 -18.18
CA ASN A 47 -3.36 0.32 -17.96
C ASN A 47 -2.27 0.99 -17.13
N ARG A 48 -1.63 2.00 -17.70
CA ARG A 48 -0.47 2.65 -17.07
C ARG A 48 -0.84 3.31 -15.74
N ASN A 49 -1.98 3.98 -15.67
CA ASN A 49 -2.41 4.65 -14.45
C ASN A 49 -2.67 3.65 -13.32
N ALA A 50 -3.33 2.53 -13.64
CA ALA A 50 -3.57 1.47 -12.67
C ALA A 50 -2.26 0.84 -12.19
N MET A 51 -1.31 0.63 -13.10
CA MET A 51 0.01 0.12 -12.76
C MET A 51 0.77 1.07 -11.84
N ILE A 52 0.75 2.36 -12.14
CA ILE A 52 1.41 3.39 -11.32
C ILE A 52 0.81 3.43 -9.92
N LEU A 53 -0.52 3.44 -9.82
CA LEU A 53 -1.21 3.47 -8.53
C LEU A 53 -0.92 2.23 -7.69
N THR A 54 -1.03 1.07 -8.31
CA THR A 54 -0.78 -0.20 -7.62
C THR A 54 0.66 -0.29 -7.14
N THR A 55 1.62 0.05 -8.00
CA THR A 55 3.03 0.02 -7.65
C THR A 55 3.35 0.99 -6.52
N SER A 56 2.84 2.22 -6.57
CA SER A 56 3.09 3.21 -5.52
C SER A 56 2.48 2.78 -4.19
N MET A 57 1.31 2.15 -4.20
CA MET A 57 0.68 1.64 -3.00
C MET A 57 1.50 0.50 -2.38
N VAL A 58 1.95 -0.44 -3.20
CA VAL A 58 2.77 -1.56 -2.72
C VAL A 58 4.09 -1.06 -2.15
N VAL A 59 4.75 -0.13 -2.83
CA VAL A 59 6.00 0.48 -2.34
C VAL A 59 5.75 1.21 -1.03
N GLY A 60 4.66 1.96 -0.92
CA GLY A 60 4.28 2.66 0.31
C GLY A 60 4.05 1.70 1.48
N ILE A 61 3.31 0.62 1.24
CA ILE A 61 3.08 -0.41 2.26
C ILE A 61 4.40 -1.04 2.69
N ALA A 62 5.28 -1.33 1.73
CA ALA A 62 6.61 -1.89 2.04
C ALA A 62 7.41 -0.93 2.92
N PHE A 63 7.36 0.36 2.65
CA PHE A 63 8.03 1.37 3.47
C PHE A 63 7.52 1.35 4.91
N VAL A 64 6.20 1.32 5.09
CA VAL A 64 5.60 1.27 6.43
C VAL A 64 5.96 -0.03 7.15
N LEU A 65 6.02 -1.14 6.42
CA LEU A 65 6.43 -2.43 6.99
C LEU A 65 7.87 -2.37 7.52
N VAL A 66 8.80 -1.81 6.73
CA VAL A 66 10.19 -1.68 7.15
C VAL A 66 10.30 -0.75 8.37
N ALA A 67 9.62 0.37 8.34
CA ALA A 67 9.61 1.30 9.47
C ALA A 67 9.05 0.64 10.73
N SER A 68 8.00 -0.16 10.59
CA SER A 68 7.38 -0.86 11.70
C SER A 68 8.31 -1.93 12.30
N VAL A 69 9.06 -2.64 11.46
CA VAL A 69 10.05 -3.61 11.95
C VAL A 69 11.07 -2.91 12.84
N VAL A 70 11.58 -1.77 12.38
CA VAL A 70 12.57 -0.98 13.16
C VAL A 70 11.96 -0.49 14.46
N ASP A 71 10.73 0.03 14.44
CA ASP A 71 10.08 0.61 15.61
C ASP A 71 9.68 -0.43 16.65
N THR A 72 9.43 -1.66 16.23
CA THR A 72 8.89 -2.71 17.12
C THR A 72 9.92 -3.77 17.50
N VAL A 73 11.20 -3.53 17.21
CA VAL A 73 12.28 -4.50 17.44
C VAL A 73 12.42 -4.88 18.93
N THR A 74 12.04 -3.99 19.84
CA THR A 74 12.12 -4.23 21.28
C THR A 74 10.91 -4.97 21.85
N LEU A 75 9.89 -5.21 21.04
CA LEU A 75 8.65 -5.87 21.46
C LEU A 75 8.73 -7.37 21.17
N VAL A 76 7.86 -8.15 21.85
CA VAL A 76 7.67 -9.54 21.47
C VAL A 76 7.03 -9.64 20.09
N LEU A 77 7.32 -10.71 19.38
CA LEU A 77 6.95 -10.84 17.98
C LEU A 77 5.46 -10.66 17.74
N TRP A 78 4.58 -11.26 18.54
CA TRP A 78 3.15 -11.16 18.32
C TRP A 78 2.62 -9.72 18.49
N LYS A 79 3.18 -8.96 19.45
CA LYS A 79 2.84 -7.54 19.61
C LYS A 79 3.35 -6.72 18.43
N ALA A 80 4.57 -6.99 17.96
CA ALA A 80 5.15 -6.33 16.81
C ALA A 80 4.27 -6.53 15.58
N LEU A 81 3.79 -7.75 15.36
CA LEU A 81 2.89 -8.07 14.25
C LEU A 81 1.55 -7.35 14.36
N LEU A 82 0.99 -7.26 15.56
CA LEU A 82 -0.27 -6.54 15.79
C LEU A 82 -0.13 -5.04 15.52
N TYR A 83 0.95 -4.42 15.99
CA TYR A 83 1.19 -3.00 15.75
C TYR A 83 1.43 -2.72 14.27
N THR A 84 2.17 -3.60 13.59
CA THR A 84 2.40 -3.51 12.15
C THR A 84 1.09 -3.60 11.39
N LEU A 85 0.25 -4.56 11.76
CA LEU A 85 -1.08 -4.71 11.16
C LEU A 85 -1.89 -3.42 11.30
N ALA A 86 -1.90 -2.83 12.50
CA ALA A 86 -2.61 -1.59 12.76
C ALA A 86 -2.08 -0.43 11.91
N TYR A 87 -0.75 -0.27 11.83
CA TYR A 87 -0.14 0.79 11.02
C TYR A 87 -0.45 0.63 9.54
N VAL A 88 -0.35 -0.59 9.00
CA VAL A 88 -0.59 -0.82 7.58
C VAL A 88 -2.07 -0.68 7.25
N VAL A 89 -2.96 -1.15 8.11
CA VAL A 89 -4.42 -0.94 7.92
C VAL A 89 -4.75 0.55 7.91
N LEU A 90 -4.16 1.32 8.84
CA LEU A 90 -4.31 2.77 8.85
C LEU A 90 -3.79 3.39 7.55
N THR A 91 -2.63 2.94 7.08
CA THR A 91 -2.03 3.43 5.83
C THR A 91 -2.96 3.18 4.65
N ILE A 92 -3.48 1.96 4.52
CA ILE A 92 -4.41 1.60 3.45
C ILE A 92 -5.69 2.44 3.54
N ALA A 93 -6.24 2.60 4.74
CA ALA A 93 -7.45 3.39 4.94
C ALA A 93 -7.26 4.85 4.52
N VAL A 94 -6.14 5.45 4.91
CA VAL A 94 -5.84 6.85 4.55
C VAL A 94 -5.56 6.98 3.06
N MET A 95 -4.86 6.01 2.45
CA MET A 95 -4.64 5.99 1.00
C MET A 95 -5.96 5.95 0.22
N MET A 96 -6.88 5.09 0.65
CA MET A 96 -8.20 4.98 -0.01
C MET A 96 -9.02 6.24 0.18
N TRP A 97 -8.99 6.80 1.37
CA TRP A 97 -9.66 8.08 1.65
C TRP A 97 -9.09 9.20 0.77
N SER A 98 -7.77 9.25 0.65
CA SER A 98 -7.09 10.23 -0.21
C SER A 98 -7.50 10.07 -1.68
N PHE A 99 -7.58 8.82 -2.15
CA PHE A 99 -8.00 8.53 -3.52
C PHE A 99 -9.43 9.03 -3.77
N VAL A 100 -10.33 8.78 -2.82
CA VAL A 100 -11.73 9.24 -2.92
C VAL A 100 -11.80 10.76 -2.91
N LEU A 101 -10.99 11.43 -2.09
CA LEU A 101 -10.93 12.90 -2.07
C LEU A 101 -10.44 13.46 -3.40
N ILE A 102 -9.39 12.86 -3.97
CA ILE A 102 -8.87 13.30 -5.28
C ILE A 102 -9.93 13.09 -6.35
N ASP A 103 -10.64 11.96 -6.30
CA ASP A 103 -11.74 11.68 -7.21
C ASP A 103 -12.83 12.75 -7.13
N TRP A 104 -13.17 13.15 -5.91
CA TRP A 104 -14.20 14.16 -5.67
C TRP A 104 -13.75 15.55 -6.16
N LEU A 105 -12.47 15.87 -6.02
CA LEU A 105 -11.91 17.17 -6.44
C LEU A 105 -11.63 17.23 -7.95
N THR A 106 -11.53 16.10 -8.61
CA THR A 106 -11.21 16.04 -10.04
C THR A 106 -12.47 16.31 -10.86
N PRO A 107 -12.43 17.23 -11.85
CA PRO A 107 -13.55 17.41 -12.77
C PRO A 107 -13.80 16.11 -13.56
N GLY A 108 -15.02 15.60 -13.46
CA GLY A 108 -15.32 14.24 -13.90
C GLY A 108 -14.92 13.25 -12.82
N LYS A 109 -14.97 11.96 -13.11
CA LYS A 109 -14.60 10.92 -12.15
C LYS A 109 -13.16 10.49 -12.39
N LEU A 110 -12.34 10.55 -11.34
CA LEU A 110 -10.95 10.16 -11.40
C LEU A 110 -10.78 8.74 -11.95
N GLY A 111 -11.60 7.79 -11.49
CA GLY A 111 -11.55 6.42 -11.97
C GLY A 111 -11.79 6.31 -13.46
N THR A 112 -12.75 7.06 -14.00
CA THR A 112 -13.03 7.07 -15.45
C THR A 112 -11.86 7.67 -16.23
N ILE A 113 -11.28 8.76 -15.73
CA ILE A 113 -10.12 9.40 -16.37
C ILE A 113 -8.93 8.42 -16.39
N LEU A 114 -8.69 7.72 -15.29
CA LEU A 114 -7.60 6.75 -15.20
C LEU A 114 -7.78 5.57 -16.14
N LEU A 115 -9.02 5.20 -16.44
CA LEU A 115 -9.32 4.11 -17.37
C LEU A 115 -9.10 4.51 -18.82
N GLU A 116 -9.39 5.77 -19.17
CA GLU A 116 -9.39 6.23 -20.55
C GLU A 116 -8.01 6.63 -21.06
N ASN A 117 -7.16 7.15 -20.18
CA ASN A 117 -5.86 7.73 -20.58
C ASN A 117 -4.70 6.98 -19.97
N ASP A 118 -3.75 6.55 -20.81
CA ASP A 118 -2.58 5.79 -20.37
C ASP A 118 -1.61 6.59 -19.50
N ALA A 119 -1.55 7.91 -19.68
CA ALA A 119 -0.58 8.75 -18.99
C ALA A 119 -1.22 10.05 -18.52
N HIS A 120 -2.19 9.93 -17.61
CA HIS A 120 -2.88 11.09 -17.08
C HIS A 120 -2.16 11.63 -15.84
N PRO A 121 -1.99 12.96 -15.70
CA PRO A 121 -1.38 13.55 -14.50
C PRO A 121 -2.03 13.11 -13.19
N ALA A 122 -3.33 12.83 -13.19
CA ALA A 122 -4.06 12.39 -12.00
C ALA A 122 -3.49 11.08 -11.43
N GLY A 123 -3.02 10.18 -12.29
CA GLY A 123 -2.37 8.93 -11.86
C GLY A 123 -1.09 9.20 -11.08
N TRP A 124 -0.26 10.08 -11.60
CA TRP A 124 1.00 10.46 -10.94
C TRP A 124 0.76 11.22 -9.64
N ILE A 125 -0.22 12.11 -9.62
CA ILE A 125 -0.57 12.87 -8.40
C ILE A 125 -1.07 11.92 -7.31
N SER A 126 -1.95 10.99 -7.66
CA SER A 126 -2.46 10.00 -6.71
C SER A 126 -1.35 9.11 -6.18
N ALA A 127 -0.42 8.70 -7.04
CA ALA A 127 0.75 7.91 -6.65
C ALA A 127 1.62 8.68 -5.66
N ALA A 128 1.86 9.96 -5.92
CA ALA A 128 2.65 10.82 -5.02
C ALA A 128 1.96 10.96 -3.65
N VAL A 129 0.64 11.09 -3.63
CA VAL A 129 -0.13 11.14 -2.37
C VAL A 129 0.01 9.83 -1.60
N PHE A 130 -0.07 8.69 -2.26
CA PHE A 130 0.11 7.38 -1.63
C PHE A 130 1.49 7.26 -0.97
N VAL A 131 2.53 7.65 -1.69
CA VAL A 131 3.90 7.63 -1.16
C VAL A 131 4.04 8.60 0.02
N GLY A 132 3.46 9.79 -0.09
CA GLY A 132 3.47 10.78 0.98
C GLY A 132 2.77 10.30 2.25
N VAL A 133 1.61 9.67 2.10
CA VAL A 133 0.87 9.08 3.23
C VAL A 133 1.71 8.00 3.91
N ALA A 134 2.30 7.12 3.12
CA ALA A 134 3.14 6.05 3.66
C ALA A 134 4.36 6.62 4.39
N ALA A 135 4.97 7.65 3.85
CA ALA A 135 6.12 8.31 4.49
C ALA A 135 5.73 8.93 5.82
N MET A 136 4.59 9.60 5.89
CA MET A 136 4.10 10.20 7.14
C MET A 136 3.83 9.14 8.20
N ILE A 137 3.13 8.08 7.84
CA ILE A 137 2.78 7.02 8.78
C ILE A 137 4.03 6.25 9.20
N GLY A 138 4.95 6.03 8.29
CA GLY A 138 6.20 5.33 8.58
C GLY A 138 7.11 6.06 9.57
N THR A 139 6.91 7.35 9.77
CA THR A 139 7.71 8.14 10.73
C THR A 139 7.12 8.19 12.14
N LEU A 140 5.93 7.65 12.33
CA LEU A 140 5.26 7.66 13.65
C LEU A 140 5.88 6.73 14.69
#